data_724dcbbee179c017ce78b1048076b534
#
_entry.id   724dcbbee179c017ce78b1048076b534
#
_cell.length_a   1.000
_cell.length_b   1.000
_cell.length_c   1.000
_cell.angle_alpha   90.00
_cell.angle_beta   90.00
_cell.angle_gamma   90.00
#
_symmetry.space_group_name_H-M   'P 1'
#
loop_
_entity.id
_entity.type
_entity.pdbx_description
1 polymer ?
#
loop_
_entity_poly.entity_id
_entity_poly.type
_entity_poly.pdbx_seq_one_letter_code
_entity_poly.pdbx_strand_id
1 'polypeptide(L)'
;DLNLKIFDLTHEIPPYNIWEGAYRLYQTASYWPQGSVFVSVVDPGVGTDRKSVVLKTKNGQYFVSPDNGTLTLVAQTLGIDSVREIDEKANRLKGSEKSYTFHGRDVYAYTGARLASGAITFEQVGPELPAKVVELSYQKAKATKGEVKGNIPILDIQYGNVWSNISDELLNQAGIKLNDTLCVTISEGSQQKYAGKMPYVASFGDVPEGQPMVYLNSLLNVSVALNMDNFAQKHQVASGADWNIDVKKCAK
;
A
#
# COMPACT_ATOMS: atom_id res chain seq x y z
N ASP A 1 27.43 10.21 6.55
CA ASP A 1 27.15 11.65 6.71
C ASP A 1 26.39 11.87 8.02
N LEU A 2 26.99 12.67 8.92
CA LEU A 2 26.37 12.98 10.24
C LEU A 2 25.14 13.90 10.13
N ASN A 3 24.90 14.47 8.95
CA ASN A 3 23.77 15.37 8.68
C ASN A 3 22.60 14.67 7.96
N LEU A 4 22.72 13.40 7.66
CA LEU A 4 21.64 12.65 7.02
C LEU A 4 20.46 12.50 7.99
N LYS A 5 19.30 13.02 7.60
CA LYS A 5 18.07 12.86 8.38
C LYS A 5 17.44 11.52 8.05
N ILE A 6 17.20 10.71 9.08
CA ILE A 6 16.57 9.40 8.98
C ILE A 6 15.23 9.45 9.69
N PHE A 7 14.21 8.88 9.06
CA PHE A 7 12.84 8.81 9.58
C PHE A 7 12.32 7.38 9.44
N ASP A 8 11.65 6.90 10.46
CA ASP A 8 10.95 5.62 10.42
C ASP A 8 9.51 5.87 9.95
N LEU A 9 9.11 5.19 8.86
CA LEU A 9 7.71 5.20 8.41
C LEU A 9 6.89 4.19 9.21
N THR A 10 7.35 2.97 9.30
CA THR A 10 6.78 1.89 10.12
C THR A 10 7.72 0.70 10.17
N HIS A 11 7.68 -0.05 11.29
CA HIS A 11 8.31 -1.36 11.46
C HIS A 11 7.29 -2.44 11.86
N GLU A 12 5.99 -2.16 11.64
CA GLU A 12 4.89 -3.01 12.10
C GLU A 12 4.20 -3.77 10.96
N ILE A 13 4.78 -3.77 9.74
CA ILE A 13 4.24 -4.56 8.64
C ILE A 13 4.39 -6.04 8.99
N PRO A 14 3.30 -6.83 8.97
CA PRO A 14 3.38 -8.25 9.25
C PRO A 14 4.37 -8.97 8.34
N PRO A 15 5.13 -9.95 8.84
CA PRO A 15 6.03 -10.76 8.01
C PRO A 15 5.31 -11.30 6.77
N TYR A 16 5.99 -11.28 5.63
CA TYR A 16 5.50 -11.77 4.33
C TYR A 16 4.41 -10.91 3.67
N ASN A 17 3.87 -9.88 4.33
CA ASN A 17 2.81 -9.05 3.78
C ASN A 17 3.38 -7.95 2.84
N ILE A 18 3.76 -8.36 1.62
CA ILE A 18 4.29 -7.47 0.58
C ILE A 18 3.26 -6.39 0.22
N TRP A 19 1.97 -6.74 0.19
CA TRP A 19 0.90 -5.81 -0.16
C TRP A 19 0.79 -4.65 0.83
N GLU A 20 0.88 -4.92 2.12
CA GLU A 20 0.89 -3.86 3.13
C GLU A 20 2.13 -2.97 2.99
N GLY A 21 3.29 -3.55 2.68
CA GLY A 21 4.50 -2.78 2.34
C GLY A 21 4.27 -1.81 1.18
N ALA A 22 3.64 -2.29 0.10
CA ALA A 22 3.28 -1.46 -1.05
C ALA A 22 2.31 -0.34 -0.67
N TYR A 23 1.31 -0.63 0.15
CA TYR A 23 0.33 0.35 0.59
C TYR A 23 0.94 1.43 1.51
N ARG A 24 1.81 1.06 2.45
CA ARG A 24 2.48 2.02 3.35
C ARG A 24 3.38 2.98 2.58
N LEU A 25 4.11 2.50 1.58
CA LEU A 25 4.86 3.38 0.68
C LEU A 25 3.93 4.35 -0.07
N TYR A 26 2.88 3.83 -0.68
CA TYR A 26 1.88 4.63 -1.41
C TYR A 26 1.26 5.71 -0.52
N GLN A 27 0.85 5.34 0.70
CA GLN A 27 0.18 6.22 1.65
C GLN A 27 1.06 7.42 2.05
N THR A 28 2.38 7.24 2.06
CA THR A 28 3.31 8.23 2.61
C THR A 28 4.14 8.96 1.55
N ALA A 29 4.48 8.31 0.43
CA ALA A 29 5.49 8.80 -0.51
C ALA A 29 5.20 10.19 -1.09
N SER A 30 3.94 10.51 -1.40
CA SER A 30 3.54 11.79 -1.99
C SER A 30 3.76 13.00 -1.06
N TYR A 31 3.91 12.78 0.25
CA TYR A 31 4.14 13.84 1.25
C TYR A 31 5.63 14.15 1.46
N TRP A 32 6.53 13.39 0.85
CA TRP A 32 7.96 13.57 0.98
C TRP A 32 8.54 14.32 -0.22
N PRO A 33 9.58 15.15 -0.01
CA PRO A 33 10.14 15.96 -1.08
C PRO A 33 10.87 15.13 -2.14
N GLN A 34 11.10 15.75 -3.29
CA GLN A 34 12.03 15.25 -4.29
C GLN A 34 13.40 14.99 -3.66
N GLY A 35 14.09 13.95 -4.12
CA GLY A 35 15.37 13.51 -3.58
C GLY A 35 15.27 12.61 -2.36
N SER A 36 14.09 12.40 -1.80
CA SER A 36 13.90 11.42 -0.71
C SER A 36 14.25 10.02 -1.17
N VAL A 37 14.93 9.28 -0.29
CA VAL A 37 15.30 7.88 -0.51
C VAL A 37 14.53 7.01 0.48
N PHE A 38 13.62 6.20 -0.03
CA PHE A 38 12.85 5.22 0.75
C PHE A 38 13.55 3.87 0.72
N VAL A 39 13.67 3.23 1.87
CA VAL A 39 14.14 1.84 1.98
C VAL A 39 12.98 1.01 2.50
N SER A 40 12.45 0.13 1.67
CA SER A 40 11.31 -0.72 2.01
C SER A 40 11.68 -2.19 1.87
N VAL A 41 11.57 -2.93 2.99
CA VAL A 41 12.02 -4.32 3.05
C VAL A 41 10.93 -5.20 3.66
N VAL A 42 10.10 -5.77 2.79
CA VAL A 42 9.27 -6.94 3.06
C VAL A 42 9.70 -8.00 2.04
N ASP A 43 10.55 -8.92 2.45
CA ASP A 43 11.34 -9.75 1.53
C ASP A 43 11.25 -11.25 1.83
N PRO A 44 10.09 -11.89 1.55
CA PRO A 44 9.95 -13.34 1.67
C PRO A 44 10.92 -14.13 0.78
N GLY A 45 11.39 -13.50 -0.30
CA GLY A 45 12.29 -14.08 -1.28
C GLY A 45 13.78 -13.76 -1.06
N VAL A 46 14.19 -13.36 0.16
CA VAL A 46 15.59 -13.08 0.46
C VAL A 46 16.48 -14.29 0.10
N GLY A 47 17.56 -14.02 -0.63
CA GLY A 47 18.49 -15.07 -1.07
C GLY A 47 18.03 -15.90 -2.28
N THR A 48 16.92 -15.55 -2.92
CA THR A 48 16.46 -16.13 -4.20
C THR A 48 16.87 -15.25 -5.40
N ASP A 49 16.45 -15.63 -6.61
CA ASP A 49 16.74 -14.91 -7.86
C ASP A 49 15.94 -13.60 -8.02
N ARG A 50 15.09 -13.20 -7.02
CA ARG A 50 14.40 -11.92 -7.07
C ARG A 50 15.41 -10.78 -7.10
N LYS A 51 15.18 -9.78 -7.98
CA LYS A 51 16.09 -8.65 -8.09
C LYS A 51 16.03 -7.73 -6.88
N SER A 52 17.18 -7.14 -6.54
CA SER A 52 17.27 -5.99 -5.63
C SER A 52 17.37 -4.74 -6.49
N VAL A 53 16.48 -3.76 -6.29
CA VAL A 53 16.39 -2.62 -7.21
C VAL A 53 16.36 -1.28 -6.50
N VAL A 54 16.72 -0.24 -7.24
CA VAL A 54 16.37 1.14 -6.94
C VAL A 54 15.49 1.67 -8.07
N LEU A 55 14.24 1.98 -7.74
CA LEU A 55 13.30 2.68 -8.61
C LEU A 55 13.46 4.17 -8.41
N LYS A 56 13.64 4.93 -9.49
CA LYS A 56 13.53 6.38 -9.52
C LYS A 56 12.18 6.75 -10.15
N THR A 57 11.41 7.55 -9.45
CA THR A 57 10.09 8.01 -9.89
C THR A 57 10.17 9.31 -10.67
N LYS A 58 9.12 9.63 -11.46
CA LYS A 58 9.06 10.87 -12.26
C LYS A 58 9.09 12.14 -11.43
N ASN A 59 8.65 12.11 -10.16
CA ASN A 59 8.80 13.22 -9.23
C ASN A 59 10.17 13.28 -8.53
N GLY A 60 11.13 12.42 -8.94
CA GLY A 60 12.51 12.43 -8.47
C GLY A 60 12.75 11.86 -7.08
N GLN A 61 11.91 10.94 -6.61
CA GLN A 61 12.13 10.14 -5.41
C GLN A 61 12.76 8.80 -5.75
N TYR A 62 13.43 8.17 -4.79
CA TYR A 62 14.11 6.89 -4.94
C TYR A 62 13.55 5.85 -3.98
N PHE A 63 13.35 4.63 -4.46
CA PHE A 63 12.83 3.50 -3.69
C PHE A 63 13.77 2.32 -3.80
N VAL A 64 14.41 1.97 -2.70
CA VAL A 64 15.35 0.84 -2.56
C VAL A 64 14.57 -0.33 -1.98
N SER A 65 14.42 -1.42 -2.74
CA SER A 65 13.51 -2.50 -2.37
C SER A 65 13.84 -3.80 -3.10
N PRO A 66 13.44 -4.97 -2.57
CA PRO A 66 13.29 -6.15 -3.41
C PRO A 66 12.21 -5.90 -4.48
N ASP A 67 12.45 -6.37 -5.70
CA ASP A 67 11.48 -6.29 -6.80
C ASP A 67 10.53 -7.49 -6.73
N ASN A 68 9.59 -7.44 -5.77
CA ASN A 68 8.67 -8.53 -5.45
C ASN A 68 7.20 -8.09 -5.42
N GLY A 69 6.90 -6.88 -5.89
CA GLY A 69 5.57 -6.29 -5.85
C GLY A 69 5.41 -5.16 -4.83
N THR A 70 6.35 -4.97 -3.90
CA THR A 70 6.32 -3.86 -2.92
C THR A 70 6.24 -2.48 -3.61
N LEU A 71 6.80 -2.34 -4.81
CA LEU A 71 6.82 -1.08 -5.56
C LEU A 71 5.58 -0.84 -6.43
N THR A 72 4.61 -1.75 -6.47
CA THR A 72 3.43 -1.68 -7.34
C THR A 72 2.72 -0.33 -7.28
N LEU A 73 2.31 0.10 -6.09
CA LEU A 73 1.44 1.26 -5.93
C LEU A 73 2.18 2.59 -6.16
N VAL A 74 3.43 2.70 -5.70
CA VAL A 74 4.24 3.91 -5.95
C VAL A 74 4.62 4.02 -7.43
N ALA A 75 4.92 2.92 -8.11
CA ALA A 75 5.18 2.92 -9.55
C ALA A 75 3.95 3.37 -10.35
N GLN A 76 2.76 2.91 -10.00
CA GLN A 76 1.52 3.30 -10.66
C GLN A 76 1.12 4.76 -10.39
N THR A 77 1.37 5.25 -9.18
CA THR A 77 0.92 6.60 -8.75
C THR A 77 1.92 7.68 -9.13
N LEU A 78 3.21 7.47 -8.87
CA LEU A 78 4.26 8.46 -9.08
C LEU A 78 4.94 8.32 -10.45
N GLY A 79 4.67 7.22 -11.16
CA GLY A 79 5.28 6.89 -12.44
C GLY A 79 6.75 6.50 -12.31
N ILE A 80 7.21 5.67 -13.24
CA ILE A 80 8.60 5.23 -13.32
C ILE A 80 9.37 6.18 -14.23
N ASP A 81 10.49 6.74 -13.73
CA ASP A 81 11.51 7.39 -14.54
C ASP A 81 12.52 6.34 -15.03
N SER A 82 13.15 5.64 -14.10
CA SER A 82 14.13 4.59 -14.39
C SER A 82 14.26 3.59 -13.24
N VAL A 83 14.79 2.41 -13.55
CA VAL A 83 15.04 1.32 -12.59
C VAL A 83 16.46 0.81 -12.76
N ARG A 84 17.17 0.60 -11.65
CA ARG A 84 18.51 -0.01 -11.65
C ARG A 84 18.53 -1.22 -10.74
N GLU A 85 19.19 -2.29 -11.19
CA GLU A 85 19.51 -3.41 -10.34
C GLU A 85 20.68 -3.04 -9.41
N ILE A 86 20.59 -3.38 -8.14
CA ILE A 86 21.68 -3.13 -7.22
C ILE A 86 22.82 -4.09 -7.52
N ASP A 87 23.97 -3.57 -7.90
CA ASP A 87 25.22 -4.35 -7.98
C ASP A 87 25.70 -4.68 -6.56
N GLU A 88 25.37 -5.86 -6.09
CA GLU A 88 25.71 -6.30 -4.74
C GLU A 88 27.23 -6.45 -4.50
N LYS A 89 28.05 -6.54 -5.55
CA LYS A 89 29.52 -6.54 -5.39
C LYS A 89 30.03 -5.18 -4.95
N ALA A 90 29.43 -4.10 -5.49
CA ALA A 90 29.80 -2.72 -5.19
C ALA A 90 29.00 -2.14 -4.00
N ASN A 91 27.75 -2.56 -3.85
CA ASN A 91 26.76 -1.97 -2.94
C ASN A 91 26.29 -2.93 -1.85
N ARG A 92 27.15 -3.77 -1.34
CA ARG A 92 26.95 -4.62 -0.16
C ARG A 92 27.88 -4.20 0.96
N LEU A 93 27.38 -4.23 2.19
CA LEU A 93 28.17 -3.97 3.40
C LEU A 93 29.34 -4.97 3.48
N LYS A 94 30.56 -4.45 3.55
CA LYS A 94 31.79 -5.28 3.65
C LYS A 94 31.73 -6.19 4.87
N GLY A 95 32.10 -7.45 4.69
CA GLY A 95 32.12 -8.47 5.73
C GLY A 95 30.80 -9.22 5.91
N SER A 96 29.76 -8.89 5.12
CA SER A 96 28.48 -9.60 5.13
C SER A 96 28.36 -10.70 4.08
N GLU A 97 29.42 -10.95 3.30
CA GLU A 97 29.39 -11.84 2.12
C GLU A 97 29.19 -13.32 2.46
N LYS A 98 29.31 -13.67 3.75
CA LYS A 98 29.11 -15.04 4.24
C LYS A 98 27.66 -15.35 4.59
N SER A 99 26.75 -14.35 4.57
CA SER A 99 25.34 -14.51 4.91
C SER A 99 24.47 -13.78 3.88
N TYR A 100 23.51 -14.49 3.33
CA TYR A 100 22.56 -13.98 2.34
C TYR A 100 21.12 -13.92 2.87
N THR A 101 20.96 -13.88 4.19
CA THR A 101 19.65 -13.89 4.84
C THR A 101 19.21 -12.54 5.38
N PHE A 102 20.07 -11.51 5.28
CA PHE A 102 19.78 -10.19 5.82
C PHE A 102 20.07 -9.06 4.82
N HIS A 103 19.51 -9.17 3.61
CA HIS A 103 19.66 -8.16 2.57
C HIS A 103 19.10 -6.79 2.99
N GLY A 104 18.14 -6.75 3.90
CA GLY A 104 17.62 -5.50 4.47
C GLY A 104 18.70 -4.59 4.99
N ARG A 105 19.59 -5.12 5.84
CA ARG A 105 20.73 -4.41 6.40
C ARG A 105 21.89 -4.29 5.39
N ASP A 106 22.24 -5.41 4.75
CA ASP A 106 23.52 -5.55 4.05
C ASP A 106 23.50 -4.96 2.64
N VAL A 107 22.33 -4.91 2.01
CA VAL A 107 22.14 -4.42 0.63
C VAL A 107 21.26 -3.18 0.62
N TYR A 108 20.00 -3.27 1.11
CA TYR A 108 19.03 -2.19 0.93
C TYR A 108 19.35 -0.96 1.78
N ALA A 109 19.54 -1.12 3.09
CA ALA A 109 19.89 0.00 3.96
C ALA A 109 21.25 0.60 3.59
N TYR A 110 22.22 -0.26 3.27
CA TYR A 110 23.55 0.17 2.86
C TYR A 110 23.51 0.98 1.54
N THR A 111 22.81 0.50 0.53
CA THR A 111 22.65 1.22 -0.75
C THR A 111 21.86 2.51 -0.56
N GLY A 112 20.75 2.46 0.19
CA GLY A 112 19.90 3.62 0.46
C GLY A 112 20.64 4.74 1.18
N ALA A 113 21.43 4.40 2.21
CA ALA A 113 22.23 5.38 2.95
C ALA A 113 23.29 6.04 2.08
N ARG A 114 23.98 5.27 1.21
CA ARG A 114 25.00 5.79 0.30
C ARG A 114 24.39 6.69 -0.78
N LEU A 115 23.23 6.32 -1.31
CA LEU A 115 22.51 7.15 -2.28
C LEU A 115 22.00 8.44 -1.62
N ALA A 116 21.39 8.37 -0.46
CA ALA A 116 20.85 9.53 0.24
C ALA A 116 21.94 10.51 0.71
N SER A 117 23.12 10.01 1.07
CA SER A 117 24.27 10.85 1.47
C SER A 117 25.07 11.40 0.30
N GLY A 118 24.74 11.00 -0.95
CA GLY A 118 25.55 11.35 -2.13
C GLY A 118 26.88 10.62 -2.25
N ALA A 119 27.12 9.60 -1.43
CA ALA A 119 28.32 8.75 -1.53
C ALA A 119 28.38 7.94 -2.84
N ILE A 120 27.22 7.69 -3.42
CA ILE A 120 27.06 7.14 -4.78
C ILE A 120 25.98 7.96 -5.52
N THR A 121 26.08 7.99 -6.85
CA THR A 121 25.00 8.48 -7.72
C THR A 121 24.03 7.35 -8.03
N PHE A 122 22.88 7.69 -8.63
CA PHE A 122 21.91 6.68 -9.06
C PHE A 122 22.52 5.72 -10.11
N GLU A 123 23.37 6.22 -11.00
CA GLU A 123 24.06 5.42 -12.02
C GLU A 123 25.03 4.40 -11.42
N GLN A 124 25.58 4.71 -10.25
CA GLN A 124 26.52 3.83 -9.53
C GLN A 124 25.82 2.75 -8.69
N VAL A 125 24.50 2.75 -8.63
CA VAL A 125 23.72 1.66 -8.01
C VAL A 125 23.99 0.34 -8.72
N GLY A 126 24.04 0.36 -10.07
CA GLY A 126 24.29 -0.82 -10.90
C GLY A 126 23.66 -0.68 -12.29
N PRO A 127 23.51 -1.78 -13.03
CA PRO A 127 23.00 -1.75 -14.40
C PRO A 127 21.56 -1.26 -14.48
N GLU A 128 21.25 -0.53 -15.54
CA GLU A 128 19.90 -0.09 -15.84
C GLU A 128 19.04 -1.28 -16.29
N LEU A 129 17.82 -1.32 -15.80
CA LEU A 129 16.80 -2.28 -16.18
C LEU A 129 15.72 -1.59 -17.03
N PRO A 130 14.88 -2.36 -17.73
CA PRO A 130 13.65 -1.80 -18.31
C PRO A 130 12.85 -1.03 -17.26
N ALA A 131 12.20 0.07 -17.66
CA ALA A 131 11.42 0.94 -16.77
C ALA A 131 10.11 0.26 -16.31
N LYS A 132 10.25 -0.84 -15.60
CA LYS A 132 9.16 -1.65 -15.03
C LYS A 132 9.60 -2.34 -13.75
N VAL A 133 8.65 -2.64 -12.88
CA VAL A 133 8.82 -3.44 -11.66
C VAL A 133 7.81 -4.57 -11.66
N VAL A 134 8.03 -5.56 -10.78
CA VAL A 134 7.02 -6.60 -10.52
C VAL A 134 5.78 -5.94 -9.93
N GLU A 135 4.62 -6.21 -10.50
CA GLU A 135 3.34 -5.68 -10.05
C GLU A 135 2.48 -6.77 -9.43
N LEU A 136 1.91 -6.47 -8.27
CA LEU A 136 0.86 -7.27 -7.64
C LEU A 136 -0.46 -7.04 -8.37
N SER A 137 -1.17 -8.13 -8.62
CA SER A 137 -2.53 -8.05 -9.16
C SER A 137 -3.53 -7.74 -8.04
N TYR A 138 -4.41 -6.79 -8.26
CA TYR A 138 -5.49 -6.45 -7.33
C TYR A 138 -6.65 -5.79 -8.07
N GLN A 139 -7.82 -5.74 -7.43
CA GLN A 139 -8.97 -5.07 -8.00
C GLN A 139 -8.81 -3.55 -7.94
N LYS A 140 -8.60 -2.91 -9.10
CA LYS A 140 -8.63 -1.45 -9.23
C LYS A 140 -10.04 -0.94 -8.95
N ALA A 141 -10.11 0.18 -8.24
CA ALA A 141 -11.38 0.80 -7.95
C ALA A 141 -12.07 1.28 -9.24
N LYS A 142 -13.38 1.08 -9.31
CA LYS A 142 -14.21 1.49 -10.45
C LYS A 142 -15.61 1.83 -10.00
N ALA A 143 -16.25 2.71 -10.78
CA ALA A 143 -17.64 3.13 -10.59
C ALA A 143 -18.49 2.75 -11.79
N THR A 144 -19.72 2.37 -11.52
CA THR A 144 -20.84 2.31 -12.47
C THR A 144 -22.04 3.00 -11.85
N LYS A 145 -23.13 3.20 -12.60
CA LYS A 145 -24.33 3.86 -12.06
C LYS A 145 -24.86 3.10 -10.84
N GLY A 146 -24.81 3.74 -9.68
CA GLY A 146 -25.30 3.20 -8.41
C GLY A 146 -24.40 2.16 -7.73
N GLU A 147 -23.21 1.88 -8.25
CA GLU A 147 -22.30 0.87 -7.71
C GLU A 147 -20.84 1.30 -7.82
N VAL A 148 -20.05 1.03 -6.78
CA VAL A 148 -18.58 1.12 -6.79
C VAL A 148 -17.99 -0.19 -6.29
N LYS A 149 -16.85 -0.57 -6.86
CA LYS A 149 -16.10 -1.78 -6.51
C LYS A 149 -14.64 -1.43 -6.32
N GLY A 150 -13.99 -2.11 -5.39
CA GLY A 150 -12.58 -1.91 -5.15
C GLY A 150 -11.96 -3.01 -4.30
N ASN A 151 -10.73 -2.77 -3.92
CA ASN A 151 -9.92 -3.62 -3.05
C ASN A 151 -9.94 -3.07 -1.61
N ILE A 152 -9.68 -3.95 -0.64
CA ILE A 152 -9.44 -3.59 0.75
C ILE A 152 -7.92 -3.67 0.99
N PRO A 153 -7.16 -2.60 0.75
CA PRO A 153 -5.71 -2.63 0.88
C PRO A 153 -5.23 -2.75 2.32
N ILE A 154 -5.98 -2.22 3.26
CA ILE A 154 -5.58 -2.16 4.66
C ILE A 154 -6.78 -2.07 5.60
N LEU A 155 -6.57 -2.47 6.85
CA LEU A 155 -7.47 -2.19 7.96
C LEU A 155 -6.90 -1.07 8.83
N ASP A 156 -7.79 -0.28 9.42
CA ASP A 156 -7.45 0.53 10.58
C ASP A 156 -7.44 -0.39 11.82
N ILE A 157 -6.27 -0.94 12.11
CA ILE A 157 -6.11 -2.07 13.05
C ILE A 157 -6.61 -1.70 14.45
N GLN A 158 -6.42 -0.46 14.90
CA GLN A 158 -6.80 -0.04 16.25
C GLN A 158 -8.32 -0.09 16.47
N TYR A 159 -9.10 0.19 15.44
CA TYR A 159 -10.55 0.30 15.52
C TYR A 159 -11.28 -0.78 14.72
N GLY A 160 -10.56 -1.56 13.92
CA GLY A 160 -11.14 -2.60 13.06
C GLY A 160 -11.96 -2.07 11.91
N ASN A 161 -11.72 -0.84 11.48
CA ASN A 161 -12.39 -0.28 10.32
C ASN A 161 -11.76 -0.83 9.03
N VAL A 162 -12.60 -1.04 8.03
CA VAL A 162 -12.20 -1.55 6.72
C VAL A 162 -12.00 -0.37 5.77
N TRP A 163 -10.78 -0.19 5.29
CA TRP A 163 -10.46 0.88 4.34
C TRP A 163 -10.34 0.32 2.93
N SER A 164 -10.99 0.97 1.98
CA SER A 164 -10.93 0.57 0.57
C SER A 164 -10.04 1.51 -0.25
N ASN A 165 -9.78 1.13 -1.50
CA ASN A 165 -9.13 1.99 -2.49
C ASN A 165 -10.13 2.80 -3.34
N ILE A 166 -11.39 2.87 -2.94
CA ILE A 166 -12.45 3.58 -3.65
C ILE A 166 -12.48 5.03 -3.17
N SER A 167 -12.17 5.99 -4.05
CA SER A 167 -12.20 7.40 -3.71
C SER A 167 -13.63 7.97 -3.66
N ASP A 168 -13.80 9.12 -3.01
CA ASP A 168 -15.04 9.90 -2.99
C ASP A 168 -15.47 10.34 -4.40
N GLU A 169 -14.52 10.60 -5.30
CA GLU A 169 -14.79 10.90 -6.69
C GLU A 169 -15.56 9.77 -7.39
N LEU A 170 -15.20 8.52 -7.11
CA LEU A 170 -15.89 7.34 -7.65
C LEU A 170 -17.29 7.19 -7.08
N LEU A 171 -17.53 7.54 -5.80
CA LEU A 171 -18.88 7.61 -5.24
C LEU A 171 -19.72 8.64 -5.98
N ASN A 172 -19.16 9.83 -6.22
CA ASN A 172 -19.83 10.89 -6.96
C ASN A 172 -20.18 10.46 -8.39
N GLN A 173 -19.25 9.79 -9.10
CA GLN A 173 -19.48 9.22 -10.43
C GLN A 173 -20.61 8.18 -10.43
N ALA A 174 -20.68 7.35 -9.40
CA ALA A 174 -21.75 6.37 -9.24
C ALA A 174 -23.10 7.00 -8.85
N GLY A 175 -23.12 8.28 -8.49
CA GLY A 175 -24.32 8.98 -7.99
C GLY A 175 -24.73 8.52 -6.59
N ILE A 176 -23.80 7.98 -5.80
CA ILE A 176 -24.00 7.62 -4.39
C ILE A 176 -23.81 8.88 -3.54
N LYS A 177 -24.77 9.15 -2.66
CA LYS A 177 -24.82 10.38 -1.86
C LYS A 177 -24.95 10.06 -0.37
N LEU A 178 -24.54 11.01 0.45
CA LEU A 178 -24.73 10.96 1.89
C LEU A 178 -26.21 10.65 2.21
N ASN A 179 -26.43 9.81 3.20
CA ASN A 179 -27.72 9.26 3.63
C ASN A 179 -28.38 8.23 2.67
N ASP A 180 -27.69 7.83 1.60
CA ASP A 180 -28.14 6.66 0.84
C ASP A 180 -27.99 5.38 1.70
N THR A 181 -28.95 4.46 1.56
CA THR A 181 -28.80 3.10 2.09
C THR A 181 -28.03 2.25 1.08
N LEU A 182 -26.92 1.70 1.52
CA LEU A 182 -26.01 0.95 0.70
C LEU A 182 -26.00 -0.54 1.06
N CYS A 183 -25.97 -1.38 0.04
CA CYS A 183 -25.74 -2.81 0.14
C CYS A 183 -24.25 -3.05 -0.08
N VAL A 184 -23.56 -3.52 0.97
CA VAL A 184 -22.13 -3.77 0.98
C VAL A 184 -21.86 -5.26 0.97
N THR A 185 -20.97 -5.71 0.07
CA THR A 185 -20.47 -7.08 0.03
C THR A 185 -18.97 -7.06 0.12
N ILE A 186 -18.39 -7.90 0.98
CA ILE A 186 -16.95 -8.07 1.11
C ILE A 186 -16.61 -9.53 0.81
N SER A 187 -15.57 -9.76 0.03
CA SER A 187 -15.10 -11.10 -0.34
C SER A 187 -13.58 -11.23 -0.28
N GLU A 188 -13.12 -12.44 0.02
CA GLU A 188 -11.73 -12.87 -0.15
C GLU A 188 -11.68 -13.79 -1.39
N GLY A 189 -11.02 -13.34 -2.46
CA GLY A 189 -11.12 -14.01 -3.75
C GLY A 189 -12.58 -14.17 -4.20
N SER A 190 -13.04 -15.40 -4.37
CA SER A 190 -14.43 -15.73 -4.70
C SER A 190 -15.33 -15.99 -3.49
N GLN A 191 -14.78 -16.02 -2.28
CA GLN A 191 -15.53 -16.34 -1.07
C GLN A 191 -16.13 -15.08 -0.46
N GLN A 192 -17.45 -14.98 -0.41
CA GLN A 192 -18.14 -13.91 0.31
C GLN A 192 -17.95 -14.07 1.82
N LYS A 193 -17.44 -13.02 2.48
CA LYS A 193 -17.23 -12.94 3.94
C LYS A 193 -18.31 -12.13 4.63
N TYR A 194 -18.81 -11.10 3.96
CA TYR A 194 -19.85 -10.22 4.50
C TYR A 194 -20.82 -9.78 3.41
N ALA A 195 -22.09 -9.65 3.79
CA ALA A 195 -23.09 -8.91 3.02
C ALA A 195 -24.08 -8.26 3.99
N GLY A 196 -24.34 -6.99 3.82
CA GLY A 196 -25.26 -6.25 4.69
C GLY A 196 -25.72 -4.94 4.10
N LYS A 197 -26.74 -4.36 4.74
CA LYS A 197 -27.25 -3.02 4.44
C LYS A 197 -26.80 -2.05 5.51
N MET A 198 -26.33 -0.86 5.09
CA MET A 198 -25.90 0.17 6.01
C MET A 198 -26.04 1.56 5.38
N PRO A 199 -26.19 2.63 6.17
CA PRO A 199 -26.26 3.98 5.65
C PRO A 199 -24.85 4.48 5.28
N TYR A 200 -24.77 5.38 4.29
CA TYR A 200 -23.61 6.22 4.07
C TYR A 200 -23.76 7.50 4.89
N VAL A 201 -22.89 7.68 5.85
CA VAL A 201 -22.95 8.76 6.85
C VAL A 201 -21.67 9.58 6.91
N ALA A 202 -21.73 10.75 7.51
CA ALA A 202 -20.59 11.64 7.65
C ALA A 202 -19.67 11.26 8.83
N SER A 203 -20.26 10.70 9.91
CA SER A 203 -19.56 10.44 11.16
C SER A 203 -20.06 9.16 11.83
N PHE A 204 -19.22 8.58 12.71
CA PHE A 204 -19.56 7.40 13.51
C PHE A 204 -20.83 7.63 14.37
N GLY A 205 -21.01 8.83 14.92
CA GLY A 205 -22.15 9.18 15.77
C GLY A 205 -23.51 9.26 15.03
N ASP A 206 -23.52 9.16 13.71
CA ASP A 206 -24.75 9.23 12.92
C ASP A 206 -25.55 7.90 12.91
N VAL A 207 -24.96 6.84 13.51
CA VAL A 207 -25.63 5.55 13.69
C VAL A 207 -25.55 5.13 15.17
N PRO A 208 -26.51 4.32 15.67
CA PRO A 208 -26.42 3.78 17.02
C PRO A 208 -25.17 2.91 17.24
N GLU A 209 -24.76 2.77 18.50
CA GLU A 209 -23.65 1.89 18.89
C GLU A 209 -23.85 0.46 18.37
N GLY A 210 -22.76 -0.14 17.87
CA GLY A 210 -22.74 -1.48 17.26
C GLY A 210 -23.36 -1.58 15.87
N GLN A 211 -23.88 -0.48 15.30
CA GLN A 211 -24.47 -0.48 13.96
C GLN A 211 -23.41 -0.19 12.88
N PRO A 212 -23.53 -0.87 11.71
CA PRO A 212 -22.61 -0.69 10.60
C PRO A 212 -22.90 0.61 9.81
N MET A 213 -21.84 1.15 9.23
CA MET A 213 -21.90 2.32 8.37
C MET A 213 -20.87 2.28 7.26
N VAL A 214 -21.15 2.99 6.17
CA VAL A 214 -20.18 3.45 5.19
C VAL A 214 -19.84 4.90 5.51
N TYR A 215 -18.57 5.26 5.44
CA TYR A 215 -18.10 6.63 5.65
C TYR A 215 -16.88 6.91 4.78
N LEU A 216 -16.41 8.15 4.68
CA LEU A 216 -15.11 8.49 4.09
C LEU A 216 -14.07 8.63 5.19
N ASN A 217 -12.95 7.91 5.02
CA ASN A 217 -11.82 8.02 5.94
C ASN A 217 -11.02 9.33 5.69
N SER A 218 -9.95 9.54 6.46
CA SER A 218 -9.08 10.72 6.34
C SER A 218 -8.34 10.86 5.00
N LEU A 219 -8.31 9.80 4.19
CA LEU A 219 -7.76 9.81 2.83
C LEU A 219 -8.87 10.01 1.77
N LEU A 220 -10.08 10.32 2.19
CA LEU A 220 -11.28 10.44 1.34
C LEU A 220 -11.62 9.15 0.58
N ASN A 221 -11.30 8.01 1.17
CA ASN A 221 -11.66 6.71 0.64
C ASN A 221 -12.85 6.11 1.37
N VAL A 222 -13.67 5.38 0.62
CA VAL A 222 -14.81 4.63 1.16
C VAL A 222 -14.33 3.62 2.18
N SER A 223 -14.95 3.65 3.33
CA SER A 223 -14.61 2.79 4.47
C SER A 223 -15.86 2.25 5.14
N VAL A 224 -15.74 1.12 5.81
CA VAL A 224 -16.80 0.47 6.55
C VAL A 224 -16.38 0.31 8.00
N ALA A 225 -17.30 0.61 8.91
CA ALA A 225 -17.07 0.51 10.35
C ALA A 225 -18.33 0.05 11.09
N LEU A 226 -18.14 -0.30 12.35
CA LEU A 226 -19.19 -0.33 13.37
C LEU A 226 -18.99 0.87 14.30
N ASN A 227 -20.08 1.50 14.73
CA ASN A 227 -19.96 2.53 15.76
C ASN A 227 -19.57 1.88 17.09
N MET A 228 -18.44 2.30 17.69
CA MET A 228 -17.91 1.82 18.97
C MET A 228 -17.64 0.30 19.03
N ASP A 229 -17.41 -0.37 17.87
CA ASP A 229 -17.12 -1.81 17.79
C ASP A 229 -16.16 -2.12 16.63
N ASN A 230 -15.59 -3.32 16.59
CA ASN A 230 -14.61 -3.76 15.61
C ASN A 230 -15.26 -4.55 14.48
N PHE A 231 -15.47 -3.90 13.33
CA PHE A 231 -16.09 -4.54 12.15
C PHE A 231 -15.27 -5.72 11.62
N ALA A 232 -13.96 -5.53 11.46
CA ALA A 232 -13.07 -6.54 10.90
C ALA A 232 -13.04 -7.81 11.75
N GLN A 233 -12.93 -7.69 13.07
CA GLN A 233 -12.92 -8.80 13.99
C GLN A 233 -14.27 -9.51 14.00
N LYS A 234 -15.36 -8.78 14.12
CA LYS A 234 -16.72 -9.33 14.22
C LYS A 234 -17.14 -10.12 12.97
N HIS A 235 -16.69 -9.67 11.80
CA HIS A 235 -17.05 -10.27 10.52
C HIS A 235 -15.93 -11.06 9.86
N GLN A 236 -14.80 -11.25 10.56
CA GLN A 236 -13.62 -11.99 10.05
C GLN A 236 -13.13 -11.44 8.70
N VAL A 237 -13.13 -10.12 8.58
CA VAL A 237 -12.62 -9.40 7.41
C VAL A 237 -11.15 -9.07 7.62
N ALA A 238 -10.32 -9.31 6.62
CA ALA A 238 -8.94 -8.90 6.59
C ALA A 238 -8.67 -7.94 5.40
N SER A 239 -7.43 -7.71 5.09
CA SER A 239 -6.97 -6.86 3.98
C SER A 239 -5.95 -7.59 3.14
N GLY A 240 -5.73 -7.13 1.93
CA GLY A 240 -4.75 -7.68 1.00
C GLY A 240 -5.22 -7.60 -0.44
N ALA A 241 -4.40 -8.07 -1.37
CA ALA A 241 -4.70 -8.02 -2.81
C ALA A 241 -5.97 -8.78 -3.19
N ASP A 242 -6.30 -9.85 -2.46
CA ASP A 242 -7.47 -10.71 -2.73
C ASP A 242 -8.75 -10.26 -2.02
N TRP A 243 -8.66 -9.23 -1.16
CA TRP A 243 -9.82 -8.72 -0.43
C TRP A 243 -10.51 -7.61 -1.21
N ASN A 244 -11.78 -7.84 -1.54
CA ASN A 244 -12.56 -6.95 -2.40
C ASN A 244 -13.83 -6.46 -1.69
N ILE A 245 -14.26 -5.27 -2.09
CA ILE A 245 -15.49 -4.65 -1.58
C ILE A 245 -16.34 -4.14 -2.74
N ASP A 246 -17.61 -4.48 -2.71
CA ASP A 246 -18.65 -3.97 -3.60
C ASP A 246 -19.64 -3.16 -2.77
N VAL A 247 -19.88 -1.93 -3.16
CA VAL A 247 -20.83 -1.01 -2.51
C VAL A 247 -21.82 -0.51 -3.54
N LYS A 248 -23.10 -0.76 -3.34
CA LYS A 248 -24.17 -0.34 -4.26
C LYS A 248 -25.38 0.21 -3.54
N LYS A 249 -26.12 1.08 -4.20
CA LYS A 249 -27.43 1.49 -3.70
C LYS A 249 -28.34 0.28 -3.57
N CYS A 250 -28.93 0.10 -2.41
CA CYS A 250 -29.92 -0.96 -2.27
C CYS A 250 -31.14 -0.66 -3.15
N ALA A 251 -31.70 -1.69 -3.77
CA ALA A 251 -33.03 -1.57 -4.39
C ALA A 251 -34.06 -1.17 -3.31
N LYS A 252 -34.94 -0.26 -3.67
CA LYS A 252 -36.06 0.15 -2.82
C LYS A 252 -37.01 -1.02 -2.58
#